data_b51ae6261a12640eabe59f4312b3c07c
#
_entry.id   b51ae6261a12640eabe59f4312b3c07c
#
_cell.length_a   1.000
_cell.length_b   1.000
_cell.length_c   1.000
_cell.angle_alpha   90.00
_cell.angle_beta   90.00
_cell.angle_gamma   90.00
#
_symmetry.space_group_name_H-M   'P 1'
#
loop_
_entity.id
_entity.type
_entity.pdbx_description
1 polymer ?
#
loop_
_entity_poly.entity_id
_entity_poly.type
_entity_poly.pdbx_seq_one_letter_code
_entity_poly.pdbx_strand_id
1 'polypeptide(L)'
;MNDFCTNIINNLSFTQSPWINALSLFLVGFLLSIWIKSIFLSFLKKIQFNTALERIGFNEFVHNIDQKIQIEKFIGFLIQFFLILVFLMFSFEILQLHTSFNLLDKIISYYPNILISIIIFIIAIYAIDFSQKIVIGTKTSKKITYSRSFAKIIDLSIRVLTILAILYQLQIIPQLIIIIFIGIVLTISLSVGTSFGLAAKKPMARIVKKLGSIFKF
;
A
#
# COMPACT_ATOMS: atom_id res chain seq x y z
N MET A 1 14.54 9.28 -19.82
CA MET A 1 15.17 9.30 -18.48
C MET A 1 16.67 9.54 -18.57
N ASN A 2 17.34 9.08 -19.64
CA ASN A 2 18.80 9.29 -19.84
C ASN A 2 19.20 10.76 -19.99
N ASP A 3 18.41 11.58 -20.70
CA ASP A 3 18.78 12.98 -20.99
C ASP A 3 18.74 13.91 -19.77
N PHE A 4 17.87 13.62 -18.81
CA PHE A 4 17.79 14.37 -17.54
C PHE A 4 19.00 14.06 -16.63
N CYS A 5 19.38 12.79 -16.54
CA CYS A 5 20.55 12.36 -15.77
C CYS A 5 21.85 12.90 -16.36
N THR A 6 22.01 12.84 -17.69
CA THR A 6 23.22 13.37 -18.37
C THR A 6 23.37 14.89 -18.22
N ASN A 7 22.28 15.66 -18.25
CA ASN A 7 22.30 17.09 -17.99
C ASN A 7 22.68 17.45 -16.56
N ILE A 8 22.21 16.70 -15.57
CA ILE A 8 22.59 16.89 -14.15
C ILE A 8 24.08 16.57 -13.96
N ILE A 9 24.53 15.46 -14.51
CA ILE A 9 25.93 15.00 -14.39
C ILE A 9 26.89 16.01 -15.04
N ASN A 10 26.55 16.54 -16.21
CA ASN A 10 27.39 17.55 -16.91
C ASN A 10 27.44 18.89 -16.18
N ASN A 11 26.38 19.28 -15.46
CA ASN A 11 26.36 20.50 -14.66
C ASN A 11 27.03 20.35 -13.28
N LEU A 12 27.22 19.14 -12.78
CA LEU A 12 27.85 18.82 -11.50
C LEU A 12 29.33 18.46 -11.60
N SER A 13 29.91 18.51 -12.82
CA SER A 13 31.34 18.23 -13.03
C SER A 13 32.21 19.37 -12.51
N PHE A 14 32.39 19.44 -11.19
CA PHE A 14 33.23 20.46 -10.54
C PHE A 14 34.76 20.22 -10.69
N THR A 15 35.16 19.03 -11.12
CA THR A 15 36.59 18.67 -11.15
C THR A 15 36.90 17.75 -12.33
N GLN A 16 38.11 17.85 -12.89
CA GLN A 16 38.55 17.02 -14.03
C GLN A 16 38.64 15.51 -13.73
N SER A 17 38.60 15.10 -12.48
CA SER A 17 38.68 13.68 -12.13
C SER A 17 37.31 13.07 -11.81
N PRO A 18 36.87 12.03 -12.54
CA PRO A 18 35.56 11.38 -12.31
C PRO A 18 35.39 10.77 -10.91
N TRP A 19 36.51 10.38 -10.29
CA TRP A 19 36.52 9.81 -8.92
C TRP A 19 36.10 10.84 -7.87
N ILE A 20 36.53 12.08 -7.96
CA ILE A 20 36.18 13.14 -7.01
C ILE A 20 34.70 13.49 -7.16
N ASN A 21 34.22 13.57 -8.40
CA ASN A 21 32.81 13.87 -8.67
C ASN A 21 31.87 12.74 -8.16
N ALA A 22 32.23 11.49 -8.39
CA ALA A 22 31.49 10.35 -7.90
C ALA A 22 31.43 10.30 -6.35
N LEU A 23 32.59 10.54 -5.69
CA LEU A 23 32.66 10.55 -4.23
C LEU A 23 31.88 11.74 -3.65
N SER A 24 31.97 12.93 -4.24
CA SER A 24 31.24 14.11 -3.77
C SER A 24 29.72 13.90 -3.90
N LEU A 25 29.24 13.34 -5.02
CA LEU A 25 27.84 13.03 -5.24
C LEU A 25 27.32 12.01 -4.20
N PHE A 26 28.11 10.97 -3.92
CA PHE A 26 27.76 9.97 -2.92
C PHE A 26 27.65 10.57 -1.52
N LEU A 27 28.62 11.43 -1.12
CA LEU A 27 28.58 12.10 0.19
C LEU A 27 27.38 13.03 0.34
N VAL A 28 27.08 13.83 -0.69
CA VAL A 28 25.89 14.68 -0.70
C VAL A 28 24.62 13.84 -0.61
N GLY A 29 24.52 12.75 -1.38
CA GLY A 29 23.40 11.83 -1.36
C GLY A 29 23.21 11.16 0.01
N PHE A 30 24.31 10.78 0.67
CA PHE A 30 24.27 10.21 2.01
C PHE A 30 23.70 11.21 3.03
N LEU A 31 24.14 12.49 3.00
CA LEU A 31 23.59 13.52 3.87
C LEU A 31 22.11 13.79 3.59
N LEU A 32 21.72 13.85 2.31
CA LEU A 32 20.33 14.01 1.91
C LEU A 32 19.45 12.84 2.36
N SER A 33 19.98 11.61 2.33
CA SER A 33 19.23 10.42 2.78
C SER A 33 18.88 10.48 4.26
N ILE A 34 19.77 11.01 5.11
CA ILE A 34 19.51 11.21 6.54
C ILE A 34 18.43 12.27 6.76
N TRP A 35 18.47 13.36 6.00
CA TRP A 35 17.49 14.43 6.08
C TRP A 35 16.09 13.95 5.67
N ILE A 36 15.98 13.30 4.53
CA ILE A 36 14.71 12.76 4.03
C ILE A 36 14.12 11.73 5.00
N LYS A 37 14.96 10.83 5.55
CA LYS A 37 14.54 9.91 6.61
C LYS A 37 13.93 10.65 7.80
N SER A 38 14.58 11.72 8.27
CA SER A 38 14.11 12.49 9.44
C SER A 38 12.74 13.14 9.17
N ILE A 39 12.58 13.73 7.98
CA ILE A 39 11.31 14.32 7.55
C ILE A 39 10.21 13.26 7.50
N PHE A 40 10.51 12.10 6.90
CA PHE A 40 9.54 11.01 6.77
C PHE A 40 9.14 10.42 8.14
N LEU A 41 10.09 10.21 9.03
CA LEU A 41 9.82 9.77 10.41
C LEU A 41 8.94 10.77 11.17
N SER A 42 9.19 12.07 10.99
CA SER A 42 8.36 13.13 11.59
C SER A 42 6.93 13.10 11.04
N PHE A 43 6.77 12.81 9.75
CA PHE A 43 5.48 12.65 9.12
C PHE A 43 4.73 11.42 9.66
N LEU A 44 5.39 10.25 9.77
CA LEU A 44 4.80 9.04 10.36
C LEU A 44 4.34 9.26 11.80
N LYS A 45 5.15 9.95 12.61
CA LYS A 45 4.77 10.31 14.00
C LYS A 45 3.57 11.24 14.05
N LYS A 46 3.48 12.22 13.16
CA LYS A 46 2.35 13.16 13.07
C LYS A 46 1.03 12.44 12.74
N ILE A 47 1.09 11.39 11.94
CA ILE A 47 -0.06 10.55 11.57
C ILE A 47 -0.45 9.58 12.73
N GLN A 48 0.28 9.55 13.84
CA GLN A 48 0.06 8.61 14.95
C GLN A 48 0.05 7.14 14.49
N PHE A 49 0.98 6.78 13.60
CA PHE A 49 1.04 5.49 12.94
C PHE A 49 1.07 4.31 13.94
N ASN A 50 1.81 4.43 15.05
CA ASN A 50 1.86 3.41 16.11
C ASN A 50 0.51 3.19 16.76
N THR A 51 -0.25 4.26 17.06
CA THR A 51 -1.58 4.15 17.65
C THR A 51 -2.57 3.48 16.70
N ALA A 52 -2.42 3.70 15.40
CA ALA A 52 -3.23 3.04 14.38
C ALA A 52 -2.91 1.54 14.29
N LEU A 53 -1.64 1.14 14.38
CA LEU A 53 -1.20 -0.26 14.45
C LEU A 53 -1.72 -0.98 15.70
N GLU A 54 -1.71 -0.32 16.86
CA GLU A 54 -2.24 -0.86 18.10
C GLU A 54 -3.73 -1.20 18.00
N ARG A 55 -4.52 -0.35 17.35
CA ARG A 55 -5.96 -0.55 17.18
C ARG A 55 -6.34 -1.76 16.33
N ILE A 56 -5.46 -2.19 15.43
CA ILE A 56 -5.70 -3.34 14.53
C ILE A 56 -5.38 -4.67 15.23
N GLY A 57 -4.89 -4.63 16.49
CA GLY A 57 -4.49 -5.82 17.22
C GLY A 57 -3.12 -6.36 16.76
N PHE A 58 -2.33 -5.55 16.05
CA PHE A 58 -0.99 -5.94 15.61
C PHE A 58 -0.03 -6.11 16.79
N ASN A 59 -0.32 -5.46 17.91
CA ASN A 59 0.43 -5.63 19.16
C ASN A 59 0.35 -7.04 19.75
N GLU A 60 -0.78 -7.77 19.57
CA GLU A 60 -0.87 -9.17 20.02
C GLU A 60 0.09 -10.06 19.21
N PHE A 61 0.36 -9.72 17.96
CA PHE A 61 1.33 -10.43 17.11
C PHE A 61 2.78 -10.08 17.47
N VAL A 62 3.04 -8.83 17.83
CA VAL A 62 4.39 -8.30 18.15
C VAL A 62 4.76 -8.51 19.60
N HIS A 63 3.78 -8.62 20.52
CA HIS A 63 4.03 -8.85 21.96
C HIS A 63 4.69 -10.20 22.26
N ASN A 64 4.56 -11.18 21.36
CA ASN A 64 5.27 -12.45 21.45
C ASN A 64 6.74 -12.39 20.98
N ILE A 65 7.16 -11.26 20.43
CA ILE A 65 8.54 -11.01 20.03
C ILE A 65 9.06 -9.93 20.98
N ASP A 66 9.91 -10.30 21.90
CA ASP A 66 10.43 -9.58 23.09
C ASP A 66 11.14 -8.24 22.83
N GLN A 67 10.91 -7.60 21.71
CA GLN A 67 11.40 -6.27 21.39
C GLN A 67 10.26 -5.43 20.82
N LYS A 68 10.04 -4.23 21.40
CA LYS A 68 9.28 -3.14 20.78
C LYS A 68 9.91 -2.82 19.42
N ILE A 69 9.56 -3.59 18.39
CA ILE A 69 9.97 -3.30 17.02
C ILE A 69 9.30 -1.97 16.68
N GLN A 70 10.09 -0.91 16.66
CA GLN A 70 9.62 0.40 16.26
C GLN A 70 9.50 0.39 14.73
N ILE A 71 8.34 -0.04 14.25
CA ILE A 71 8.03 -0.18 12.81
C ILE A 71 8.33 1.13 12.08
N GLU A 72 8.09 2.28 12.72
CA GLU A 72 8.45 3.59 12.18
C GLU A 72 9.96 3.67 11.85
N LYS A 73 10.82 3.23 12.77
CA LYS A 73 12.27 3.25 12.55
C LYS A 73 12.68 2.29 11.43
N PHE A 74 12.02 1.13 11.34
CA PHE A 74 12.27 0.18 10.27
C PHE A 74 11.91 0.75 8.90
N ILE A 75 10.75 1.40 8.78
CA ILE A 75 10.34 2.09 7.54
C ILE A 75 11.32 3.22 7.22
N GLY A 76 11.71 4.02 8.22
CA GLY A 76 12.71 5.07 8.04
C GLY A 76 14.07 4.53 7.59
N PHE A 77 14.49 3.37 8.08
CA PHE A 77 15.71 2.69 7.65
C PHE A 77 15.59 2.24 6.18
N LEU A 78 14.46 1.64 5.80
CA LEU A 78 14.22 1.25 4.41
C LEU A 78 14.36 2.45 3.46
N ILE A 79 13.72 3.58 3.76
CA ILE A 79 13.80 4.78 2.92
C ILE A 79 15.23 5.30 2.82
N GLN A 80 15.94 5.36 3.94
CA GLN A 80 17.33 5.77 3.95
C GLN A 80 18.20 4.85 3.10
N PHE A 81 18.04 3.54 3.26
CA PHE A 81 18.80 2.54 2.51
C PHE A 81 18.56 2.66 1.00
N PHE A 82 17.31 2.88 0.61
CA PHE A 82 17.00 3.12 -0.80
C PHE A 82 17.71 4.35 -1.37
N LEU A 83 17.62 5.47 -0.67
CA LEU A 83 18.26 6.70 -1.13
C LEU A 83 19.77 6.51 -1.27
N ILE A 84 20.39 5.80 -0.32
CA ILE A 84 21.82 5.47 -0.41
C ILE A 84 22.09 4.63 -1.66
N LEU A 85 21.27 3.62 -1.98
CA LEU A 85 21.44 2.81 -3.18
C LEU A 85 21.29 3.61 -4.47
N VAL A 86 20.31 4.53 -4.52
CA VAL A 86 20.09 5.40 -5.68
C VAL A 86 21.31 6.32 -5.92
N PHE A 87 21.81 6.96 -4.86
CA PHE A 87 22.99 7.81 -4.98
C PHE A 87 24.28 7.02 -5.28
N LEU A 88 24.37 5.81 -4.77
CA LEU A 88 25.45 4.88 -5.10
C LEU A 88 25.42 4.54 -6.59
N MET A 89 24.24 4.24 -7.16
CA MET A 89 24.09 3.99 -8.58
C MET A 89 24.53 5.18 -9.43
N PHE A 90 24.08 6.41 -9.11
CA PHE A 90 24.53 7.61 -9.81
C PHE A 90 26.05 7.84 -9.70
N SER A 91 26.62 7.52 -8.54
CA SER A 91 28.07 7.59 -8.34
C SER A 91 28.84 6.63 -9.25
N PHE A 92 28.33 5.41 -9.43
CA PHE A 92 28.91 4.42 -10.33
C PHE A 92 28.72 4.78 -11.81
N GLU A 93 27.62 5.43 -12.16
CA GLU A 93 27.38 5.92 -13.51
C GLU A 93 28.44 6.97 -13.92
N ILE A 94 28.81 7.89 -13.01
CA ILE A 94 29.90 8.85 -13.21
C ILE A 94 31.25 8.15 -13.46
N LEU A 95 31.48 7.02 -12.77
CA LEU A 95 32.70 6.23 -12.93
C LEU A 95 32.71 5.38 -14.20
N GLN A 96 31.65 5.40 -15.01
CA GLN A 96 31.49 4.62 -16.25
C GLN A 96 31.61 3.11 -16.04
N LEU A 97 31.30 2.62 -14.86
CA LEU A 97 31.36 1.21 -14.49
C LEU A 97 30.11 0.44 -14.97
N HIS A 98 29.70 0.60 -16.23
CA HIS A 98 28.41 0.12 -16.75
C HIS A 98 28.21 -1.40 -16.78
N THR A 99 29.27 -2.20 -16.62
CA THR A 99 29.20 -3.63 -16.99
C THR A 99 28.73 -4.58 -15.88
N SER A 100 28.59 -4.15 -14.64
CA SER A 100 28.42 -5.07 -13.50
C SER A 100 27.13 -4.86 -12.67
N PHE A 101 26.23 -3.95 -13.07
CA PHE A 101 25.16 -3.49 -12.18
C PHE A 101 23.74 -3.98 -12.49
N ASN A 102 23.58 -5.00 -13.33
CA ASN A 102 22.26 -5.60 -13.61
C ASN A 102 21.49 -6.02 -12.34
N LEU A 103 22.18 -6.35 -11.25
CA LEU A 103 21.55 -6.67 -9.96
C LEU A 103 21.10 -5.41 -9.23
N LEU A 104 21.93 -4.35 -9.25
CA LEU A 104 21.62 -3.07 -8.60
C LEU A 104 20.41 -2.41 -9.27
N ASP A 105 20.38 -2.41 -10.60
CA ASP A 105 19.25 -1.90 -11.39
C ASP A 105 17.94 -2.64 -11.05
N LYS A 106 17.99 -3.95 -10.90
CA LYS A 106 16.82 -4.75 -10.49
C LYS A 106 16.36 -4.38 -9.08
N ILE A 107 17.28 -4.25 -8.13
CA ILE A 107 16.95 -3.88 -6.76
C ILE A 107 16.34 -2.47 -6.73
N ILE A 108 16.94 -1.50 -7.41
CA ILE A 108 16.44 -0.13 -7.45
C ILE A 108 15.09 -0.06 -8.15
N SER A 109 14.90 -0.78 -9.25
CA SER A 109 13.62 -0.84 -9.96
C SER A 109 12.51 -1.50 -9.14
N TYR A 110 12.85 -2.44 -8.27
CA TYR A 110 11.88 -3.13 -7.40
C TYR A 110 11.51 -2.31 -6.16
N TYR A 111 12.38 -1.43 -5.72
CA TYR A 111 12.21 -0.70 -4.47
C TYR A 111 10.98 0.22 -4.42
N PRO A 112 10.61 0.97 -5.49
CA PRO A 112 9.37 1.73 -5.51
C PRO A 112 8.13 0.89 -5.18
N ASN A 113 8.11 -0.38 -5.60
CA ASN A 113 7.02 -1.29 -5.31
C ASN A 113 6.91 -1.58 -3.80
N ILE A 114 8.05 -1.69 -3.10
CA ILE A 114 8.08 -1.85 -1.65
C ILE A 114 7.52 -0.60 -0.96
N LEU A 115 7.94 0.60 -1.38
CA LEU A 115 7.44 1.85 -0.81
C LEU A 115 5.93 2.02 -1.01
N ILE A 116 5.44 1.72 -2.21
CA ILE A 116 4.00 1.77 -2.50
C ILE A 116 3.24 0.75 -1.67
N SER A 117 3.78 -0.45 -1.45
CA SER A 117 3.18 -1.46 -0.58
C SER A 117 3.04 -0.98 0.88
N ILE A 118 4.03 -0.25 1.38
CA ILE A 118 3.97 0.38 2.71
C ILE A 118 2.88 1.45 2.75
N ILE A 119 2.75 2.26 1.70
CA ILE A 119 1.69 3.29 1.60
C ILE A 119 0.31 2.62 1.57
N ILE A 120 0.12 1.55 0.79
CA ILE A 120 -1.11 0.76 0.76
C ILE A 120 -1.45 0.24 2.16
N PHE A 121 -0.46 -0.29 2.88
CA PHE A 121 -0.63 -0.77 4.24
C PHE A 121 -1.09 0.33 5.19
N ILE A 122 -0.48 1.52 5.14
CA ILE A 122 -0.87 2.68 5.94
C ILE A 122 -2.31 3.10 5.64
N ILE A 123 -2.66 3.22 4.35
CA ILE A 123 -4.01 3.60 3.93
C ILE A 123 -5.04 2.57 4.43
N ALA A 124 -4.73 1.27 4.35
CA ALA A 124 -5.60 0.20 4.80
C ALA A 124 -5.90 0.27 6.30
N ILE A 125 -4.90 0.59 7.12
CA ILE A 125 -5.07 0.81 8.56
C ILE A 125 -6.13 1.89 8.81
N TYR A 126 -6.01 3.03 8.15
CA TYR A 126 -6.98 4.12 8.28
C TYR A 126 -8.35 3.75 7.73
N ALA A 127 -8.41 2.99 6.63
CA ALA A 127 -9.66 2.50 6.06
C ALA A 127 -10.41 1.57 7.03
N ILE A 128 -9.70 0.69 7.72
CA ILE A 128 -10.26 -0.20 8.75
C ILE A 128 -10.83 0.63 9.91
N ASP A 129 -10.04 1.56 10.47
CA ASP A 129 -10.47 2.44 11.56
C ASP A 129 -11.68 3.28 11.16
N PHE A 130 -11.68 3.83 9.96
CA PHE A 130 -12.79 4.63 9.43
C PHE A 130 -14.07 3.80 9.26
N SER A 131 -13.95 2.59 8.69
CA SER A 131 -15.07 1.66 8.53
C SER A 131 -15.67 1.26 9.85
N GLN A 132 -14.85 0.97 10.86
CA GLN A 132 -15.33 0.64 12.20
C GLN A 132 -16.07 1.81 12.84
N LYS A 133 -15.58 3.03 12.69
CA LYS A 133 -16.24 4.24 13.20
C LYS A 133 -17.60 4.47 12.56
N ILE A 134 -17.74 4.25 11.26
CA ILE A 134 -19.02 4.38 10.55
C ILE A 134 -20.02 3.33 11.05
N VAL A 135 -19.60 2.07 11.14
CA VAL A 135 -20.49 0.96 11.49
C VAL A 135 -20.86 0.95 12.98
N ILE A 136 -19.91 1.32 13.86
CA ILE A 136 -20.10 1.33 15.32
C ILE A 136 -20.54 2.70 15.84
N GLY A 137 -20.20 3.78 15.12
CA GLY A 137 -20.37 5.19 15.53
C GLY A 137 -21.82 5.65 15.67
N THR A 138 -22.78 4.87 15.21
CA THR A 138 -24.23 5.10 15.47
C THR A 138 -24.63 4.57 16.86
N LYS A 139 -23.94 5.04 17.90
CA LYS A 139 -24.11 4.61 19.32
C LYS A 139 -25.47 4.94 19.93
N THR A 140 -26.49 5.35 19.20
CA THR A 140 -27.74 5.86 19.76
C THR A 140 -28.88 4.85 19.79
N SER A 141 -28.70 3.59 19.43
CA SER A 141 -29.79 2.60 19.47
C SER A 141 -29.39 1.25 20.06
N LYS A 142 -30.15 0.79 21.05
CA LYS A 142 -29.99 -0.44 21.84
C LYS A 142 -30.21 -1.78 21.08
N LYS A 143 -30.12 -1.80 19.73
CA LYS A 143 -30.27 -3.02 18.91
C LYS A 143 -29.01 -3.34 18.11
N ILE A 144 -27.87 -3.59 18.80
CA ILE A 144 -26.54 -3.54 18.17
C ILE A 144 -25.90 -4.92 17.91
N THR A 145 -26.61 -6.01 18.01
CA THR A 145 -26.00 -7.34 17.77
C THR A 145 -25.64 -7.54 16.28
N TYR A 146 -26.51 -7.10 15.38
CA TYR A 146 -26.26 -7.21 13.93
C TYR A 146 -25.14 -6.28 13.44
N SER A 147 -25.02 -5.07 13.99
CA SER A 147 -23.99 -4.10 13.62
C SER A 147 -22.57 -4.61 13.90
N ARG A 148 -22.37 -5.35 14.98
CA ARG A 148 -21.03 -5.88 15.33
C ARG A 148 -20.58 -6.99 14.39
N SER A 149 -21.49 -7.84 13.92
CA SER A 149 -21.17 -8.90 12.94
C SER A 149 -20.85 -8.29 11.57
N PHE A 150 -21.60 -7.29 11.13
CA PHE A 150 -21.31 -6.55 9.90
C PHE A 150 -19.96 -5.84 9.95
N ALA A 151 -19.63 -5.20 11.09
CA ALA A 151 -18.34 -4.57 11.27
C ALA A 151 -17.17 -5.55 11.12
N LYS A 152 -17.30 -6.78 11.67
CA LYS A 152 -16.29 -7.83 11.53
C LYS A 152 -16.12 -8.31 10.08
N ILE A 153 -17.22 -8.44 9.33
CA ILE A 153 -17.17 -8.83 7.91
C ILE A 153 -16.46 -7.77 7.09
N ILE A 154 -16.77 -6.49 7.29
CA ILE A 154 -16.13 -5.37 6.60
C ILE A 154 -14.63 -5.32 6.93
N ASP A 155 -14.27 -5.43 8.21
CA ASP A 155 -12.90 -5.48 8.68
C ASP A 155 -12.11 -6.63 8.01
N LEU A 156 -12.67 -7.84 8.02
CA LEU A 156 -12.06 -8.98 7.35
C LEU A 156 -11.90 -8.76 5.85
N SER A 157 -12.91 -8.20 5.19
CA SER A 157 -12.87 -7.90 3.75
C SER A 157 -11.74 -6.91 3.40
N ILE A 158 -11.62 -5.82 4.18
CA ILE A 158 -10.56 -4.82 3.97
C ILE A 158 -9.19 -5.47 4.20
N ARG A 159 -9.01 -6.29 5.22
CA ARG A 159 -7.74 -7.00 5.49
C ARG A 159 -7.34 -7.92 4.34
N VAL A 160 -8.29 -8.74 3.86
CA VAL A 160 -8.03 -9.65 2.72
C VAL A 160 -7.66 -8.86 1.47
N LEU A 161 -8.42 -7.81 1.14
CA LEU A 161 -8.12 -6.96 -0.03
C LEU A 161 -6.76 -6.27 0.11
N THR A 162 -6.40 -5.81 1.31
CA THR A 162 -5.11 -5.18 1.59
C THR A 162 -3.96 -6.16 1.37
N ILE A 163 -4.08 -7.39 1.87
CA ILE A 163 -3.05 -8.42 1.67
C ILE A 163 -2.86 -8.70 0.18
N LEU A 164 -3.97 -8.89 -0.57
CA LEU A 164 -3.90 -9.10 -2.01
C LEU A 164 -3.28 -7.92 -2.75
N ALA A 165 -3.63 -6.68 -2.37
CA ALA A 165 -3.08 -5.46 -2.96
C ALA A 165 -1.56 -5.34 -2.70
N ILE A 166 -1.10 -5.64 -1.49
CA ILE A 166 0.32 -5.62 -1.14
C ILE A 166 1.09 -6.69 -1.92
N LEU A 167 0.58 -7.93 -1.96
CA LEU A 167 1.20 -9.02 -2.71
C LEU A 167 1.28 -8.71 -4.22
N TYR A 168 0.23 -8.12 -4.78
CA TYR A 168 0.21 -7.66 -6.15
C TYR A 168 1.24 -6.56 -6.41
N GLN A 169 1.32 -5.57 -5.52
CA GLN A 169 2.27 -4.46 -5.61
C GLN A 169 3.73 -4.93 -5.49
N LEU A 170 3.98 -5.92 -4.64
CA LEU A 170 5.30 -6.56 -4.51
C LEU A 170 5.65 -7.46 -5.71
N GLN A 171 4.78 -7.56 -6.71
CA GLN A 171 4.97 -8.39 -7.90
C GLN A 171 5.28 -9.88 -7.57
N ILE A 172 4.79 -10.35 -6.43
CA ILE A 172 4.90 -11.77 -6.04
C ILE A 172 3.82 -12.53 -6.81
N ILE A 173 4.17 -13.07 -7.97
CA ILE A 173 3.27 -13.83 -8.88
C ILE A 173 1.95 -13.05 -9.13
N PRO A 174 2.01 -11.87 -9.77
CA PRO A 174 0.85 -10.97 -9.89
C PRO A 174 -0.33 -11.62 -10.62
N GLN A 175 -0.07 -12.55 -11.56
CA GLN A 175 -1.11 -13.28 -12.28
C GLN A 175 -1.96 -14.14 -11.34
N LEU A 176 -1.32 -14.83 -10.38
CA LEU A 176 -2.03 -15.64 -9.40
C LEU A 176 -2.92 -14.77 -8.50
N ILE A 177 -2.40 -13.62 -8.05
CA ILE A 177 -3.14 -12.69 -7.19
C ILE A 177 -4.40 -12.15 -7.90
N ILE A 178 -4.27 -11.79 -9.18
CA ILE A 178 -5.41 -11.33 -9.98
C ILE A 178 -6.46 -12.44 -10.12
N ILE A 179 -6.05 -13.68 -10.39
CA ILE A 179 -6.97 -14.82 -10.52
C ILE A 179 -7.72 -15.06 -9.20
N ILE A 180 -7.03 -15.03 -8.06
CA ILE A 180 -7.65 -15.17 -6.74
C ILE A 180 -8.65 -14.02 -6.50
N PHE A 181 -8.24 -12.77 -6.78
CA PHE A 181 -9.12 -11.60 -6.61
C PHE A 181 -10.38 -11.71 -7.47
N ILE A 182 -10.26 -12.04 -8.76
CA ILE A 182 -11.38 -12.24 -9.66
C ILE A 182 -12.28 -13.38 -9.15
N GLY A 183 -11.71 -14.49 -8.69
CA GLY A 183 -12.44 -15.62 -8.12
C GLY A 183 -13.28 -15.21 -6.91
N ILE A 184 -12.73 -14.45 -5.97
CA ILE A 184 -13.45 -13.92 -4.80
C ILE A 184 -14.59 -13.00 -5.24
N VAL A 185 -14.31 -12.03 -6.13
CA VAL A 185 -15.30 -11.06 -6.60
C VAL A 185 -16.43 -11.76 -7.34
N LEU A 186 -16.14 -12.70 -8.23
CA LEU A 186 -17.15 -13.46 -8.96
C LEU A 186 -18.01 -14.31 -8.01
N THR A 187 -17.39 -14.99 -7.05
CA THR A 187 -18.12 -15.80 -6.08
C THR A 187 -19.11 -14.97 -5.28
N ILE A 188 -18.67 -13.81 -4.77
CA ILE A 188 -19.54 -12.90 -4.00
C ILE A 188 -20.63 -12.34 -4.91
N SER A 189 -20.28 -11.86 -6.10
CA SER A 189 -21.23 -11.25 -7.04
C SER A 189 -22.30 -12.23 -7.48
N LEU A 190 -21.93 -13.47 -7.84
CA LEU A 190 -22.87 -14.50 -8.22
C LEU A 190 -23.77 -14.92 -7.06
N SER A 191 -23.22 -15.11 -5.84
CA SER A 191 -23.98 -15.48 -4.65
C SER A 191 -25.02 -14.43 -4.28
N VAL A 192 -24.59 -13.17 -4.25
CA VAL A 192 -25.48 -12.04 -3.95
C VAL A 192 -26.48 -11.84 -5.07
N GLY A 193 -26.04 -11.82 -6.32
CA GLY A 193 -26.89 -11.61 -7.50
C GLY A 193 -27.99 -12.66 -7.62
N THR A 194 -27.64 -13.95 -7.47
CA THR A 194 -28.63 -15.04 -7.53
C THR A 194 -29.60 -14.98 -6.35
N SER A 195 -29.09 -14.69 -5.12
CA SER A 195 -29.94 -14.57 -3.93
C SER A 195 -30.95 -13.42 -4.07
N PHE A 196 -30.51 -12.25 -4.52
CA PHE A 196 -31.41 -11.11 -4.78
C PHE A 196 -32.35 -11.37 -5.95
N GLY A 197 -31.88 -11.99 -7.04
CA GLY A 197 -32.68 -12.35 -8.19
C GLY A 197 -33.82 -13.28 -7.83
N LEU A 198 -33.56 -14.32 -7.04
CA LEU A 198 -34.57 -15.24 -6.56
C LEU A 198 -35.55 -14.58 -5.59
N ALA A 199 -35.05 -13.78 -4.63
CA ALA A 199 -35.88 -13.06 -3.68
C ALA A 199 -36.81 -12.04 -4.36
N ALA A 200 -36.31 -11.35 -5.42
CA ALA A 200 -37.07 -10.35 -6.18
C ALA A 200 -38.13 -10.96 -7.11
N LYS A 201 -38.11 -12.25 -7.40
CA LYS A 201 -39.05 -12.91 -8.33
C LYS A 201 -40.52 -12.69 -7.95
N LYS A 202 -40.88 -12.87 -6.68
CA LYS A 202 -42.24 -12.69 -6.20
C LYS A 202 -42.76 -11.25 -6.23
N PRO A 203 -42.03 -10.24 -5.68
CA PRO A 203 -42.45 -8.85 -5.74
C PRO A 203 -42.47 -8.31 -7.17
N MET A 204 -41.51 -8.70 -8.03
CA MET A 204 -41.47 -8.28 -9.44
C MET A 204 -42.68 -8.80 -10.25
N ALA A 205 -43.07 -10.07 -10.05
CA ALA A 205 -44.25 -10.64 -10.67
C ALA A 205 -45.54 -9.87 -10.32
N ARG A 206 -45.67 -9.37 -9.07
CA ARG A 206 -46.81 -8.54 -8.64
C ARG A 206 -46.79 -7.16 -9.34
N ILE A 207 -45.62 -6.53 -9.45
CA ILE A 207 -45.47 -5.23 -10.10
C ILE A 207 -45.80 -5.32 -11.57
N VAL A 208 -45.28 -6.34 -12.28
CA VAL A 208 -45.56 -6.59 -13.69
C VAL A 208 -47.05 -6.85 -13.91
N LYS A 209 -47.70 -7.66 -13.05
CA LYS A 209 -49.16 -7.91 -13.15
C LYS A 209 -49.98 -6.65 -12.92
N LYS A 210 -49.56 -5.77 -11.99
CA LYS A 210 -50.23 -4.50 -11.73
C LYS A 210 -50.04 -3.50 -12.87
N LEU A 211 -48.85 -3.43 -13.47
CA LEU A 211 -48.59 -2.63 -14.66
C LEU A 211 -49.41 -3.12 -15.88
N GLY A 212 -49.43 -4.44 -16.09
CA GLY A 212 -50.26 -5.04 -17.18
C GLY A 212 -51.75 -4.79 -17.02
N SER A 213 -52.25 -4.61 -15.80
CA SER A 213 -53.67 -4.25 -15.58
C SER A 213 -53.95 -2.76 -15.82
N ILE A 214 -52.94 -1.89 -15.74
CA ILE A 214 -53.06 -0.45 -16.01
C ILE A 214 -52.99 -0.18 -17.54
N PHE A 215 -52.24 -0.97 -18.29
CA PHE A 215 -52.09 -0.86 -19.75
C PHE A 215 -53.04 -1.74 -20.55
N LYS A 216 -54.03 -2.41 -19.91
CA LYS A 216 -55.12 -3.01 -20.64
C LYS A 216 -56.13 -1.91 -21.04
N PHE A 217 -55.98 -1.45 -22.28
CA PHE A 217 -57.10 -0.90 -23.03
C PHE A 217 -58.13 -1.98 -23.34
#